data_a6598f482a7ec3ae445da91f9a2d7863
#
_entry.id   a6598f482a7ec3ae445da91f9a2d7863
#
_cell.length_a   1.000
_cell.length_b   1.000
_cell.length_c   1.000
_cell.angle_alpha   90.00
_cell.angle_beta   90.00
_cell.angle_gamma   90.00
#
_symmetry.space_group_name_H-M   'P 1'
#
loop_
_entity.id
_entity.type
_entity.pdbx_description
1 polymer ?
#
loop_
_entity_poly.entity_id
_entity_poly.type
_entity_poly.pdbx_seq_one_letter_code
_entity_poly.pdbx_strand_id
1 'polypeptide(L)'
;VSQASYIFTVVAGRSGQATLTEILRRHVPGCFPAFEAPSPALRLPGRLGQLEHRFRRRFIETNELLGRGKVLDAFERGDIEYLETIARKRLRMIRRDLARSGAHIYFDVSKFFARGLHVGFCRALPKIGLLRLVRDPVANMRSFLNRSKNFRLDNSLPDAPSNILRLDSRDMAPGELYLWAWCEIYLRFDRMVEAGGVACSAEMRTELLDDPVHVEAALRNLGLDFTTVRPVGHLNTNIGQGFRETRIDVDAVATFERFMARLPGSVLDQISYLAGYNPGRSLTGNTNSNMLRPTA
;
A
#
# COMPACT_ATOMS: atom_id res chain seq x y z
N VAL A 1 -20.26 -13.35 19.47
CA VAL A 1 -18.88 -13.13 19.02
C VAL A 1 -18.98 -12.25 17.79
N SER A 2 -18.53 -10.98 17.88
CA SER A 2 -18.49 -10.06 16.75
C SER A 2 -17.66 -10.68 15.62
N GLN A 3 -18.19 -10.67 14.40
CA GLN A 3 -17.47 -11.18 13.23
C GLN A 3 -16.23 -10.28 13.00
N ALA A 4 -15.05 -10.90 12.84
CA ALA A 4 -13.82 -10.16 12.63
C ALA A 4 -13.87 -9.33 11.33
N SER A 5 -13.48 -8.05 11.41
CA SER A 5 -13.37 -7.15 10.26
C SER A 5 -11.99 -7.24 9.62
N TYR A 6 -11.93 -7.28 8.30
CA TYR A 6 -10.69 -7.35 7.53
C TYR A 6 -10.56 -6.12 6.64
N ILE A 7 -9.58 -5.28 6.92
CA ILE A 7 -9.32 -4.06 6.17
C ILE A 7 -7.91 -4.16 5.54
N PHE A 8 -7.81 -3.80 4.29
CA PHE A 8 -6.55 -3.85 3.54
C PHE A 8 -6.19 -2.50 2.97
N THR A 9 -4.91 -2.14 3.10
CA THR A 9 -4.39 -0.91 2.50
C THR A 9 -3.98 -1.16 1.05
N VAL A 10 -4.49 -0.33 0.17
CA VAL A 10 -4.06 -0.24 -1.23
C VAL A 10 -3.08 0.92 -1.34
N VAL A 11 -1.82 0.62 -1.61
CA VAL A 11 -0.72 1.59 -1.53
C VAL A 11 0.44 1.21 -2.43
N ALA A 12 1.01 2.19 -3.11
CA ALA A 12 2.18 1.98 -3.97
C ALA A 12 3.48 1.66 -3.18
N GLY A 13 3.47 1.92 -1.88
CA GLY A 13 4.62 1.79 -0.98
C GLY A 13 5.33 3.13 -0.77
N ARG A 14 6.09 3.26 0.31
CA ARG A 14 6.76 4.52 0.70
C ARG A 14 5.79 5.68 0.98
N SER A 15 4.60 5.37 1.43
CA SER A 15 3.48 6.31 1.59
C SER A 15 3.04 6.41 3.07
N GLY A 16 3.95 6.50 4.03
CA GLY A 16 3.60 6.73 5.43
C GLY A 16 3.00 5.52 6.18
N GLN A 17 3.18 4.30 5.67
CA GLN A 17 2.61 3.07 6.24
C GLN A 17 3.00 2.85 7.72
N ALA A 18 4.23 3.20 8.11
CA ALA A 18 4.65 3.09 9.51
C ALA A 18 3.88 4.06 10.42
N THR A 19 3.67 5.29 9.97
CA THR A 19 2.86 6.31 10.67
C THR A 19 1.41 5.84 10.79
N LEU A 20 0.82 5.37 9.70
CA LEU A 20 -0.54 4.80 9.73
C LEU A 20 -0.65 3.61 10.71
N THR A 21 0.33 2.71 10.73
CA THR A 21 0.35 1.59 11.68
C THR A 21 0.33 2.06 13.13
N GLU A 22 1.08 3.12 13.44
CA GLU A 22 1.13 3.67 14.79
C GLU A 22 -0.16 4.42 15.15
N ILE A 23 -0.77 5.16 14.21
CA ILE A 23 -2.09 5.78 14.38
C ILE A 23 -3.12 4.71 14.74
N LEU A 24 -3.20 3.64 13.96
CA LEU A 24 -4.15 2.54 14.19
C LEU A 24 -3.92 1.88 15.56
N ARG A 25 -2.66 1.64 15.92
CA ARG A 25 -2.31 1.02 17.21
C ARG A 25 -2.73 1.88 18.40
N ARG A 26 -2.59 3.20 18.31
CA ARG A 26 -2.90 4.12 19.42
C ARG A 26 -4.37 4.46 19.51
N HIS A 27 -5.04 4.57 18.37
CA HIS A 27 -6.34 5.23 18.33
C HIS A 27 -7.50 4.33 17.93
N VAL A 28 -7.27 3.10 17.43
CA VAL A 28 -8.34 2.17 17.05
C VAL A 28 -8.35 0.97 17.99
N PRO A 29 -9.25 0.96 19.01
CA PRO A 29 -9.34 -0.14 19.97
C PRO A 29 -9.67 -1.47 19.27
N GLY A 30 -9.07 -2.57 19.74
CA GLY A 30 -9.31 -3.89 19.17
C GLY A 30 -8.78 -4.10 17.75
N CYS A 31 -7.93 -3.18 17.26
CA CYS A 31 -7.27 -3.30 15.97
C CYS A 31 -5.91 -4.00 16.08
N PHE A 32 -5.67 -4.91 15.15
CA PHE A 32 -4.36 -5.53 14.90
C PHE A 32 -3.78 -4.97 13.60
N PRO A 33 -2.98 -3.88 13.65
CA PRO A 33 -2.37 -3.31 12.46
C PRO A 33 -1.13 -4.11 12.06
N ALA A 34 -1.19 -4.76 10.91
CA ALA A 34 -0.12 -5.60 10.38
C ALA A 34 0.71 -4.84 9.34
N PHE A 35 1.94 -4.47 9.70
CA PHE A 35 2.87 -3.79 8.81
C PHE A 35 3.93 -4.77 8.30
N GLU A 36 3.84 -5.20 7.05
CA GLU A 36 4.78 -6.07 6.33
C GLU A 36 5.17 -7.40 7.03
N ALA A 37 4.70 -7.62 8.25
CA ALA A 37 4.89 -8.85 8.99
C ALA A 37 3.63 -9.16 9.80
N PRO A 38 2.97 -10.27 9.55
CA PRO A 38 1.67 -10.56 10.16
C PRO A 38 1.75 -11.03 11.60
N SER A 39 2.90 -11.19 12.20
CA SER A 39 2.98 -11.83 13.51
C SER A 39 3.61 -10.94 14.57
N PRO A 40 3.03 -10.88 15.78
CA PRO A 40 3.73 -10.36 16.95
C PRO A 40 4.91 -11.28 17.22
N ALA A 41 6.07 -10.98 16.61
CA ALA A 41 7.27 -11.72 16.85
C ALA A 41 7.69 -11.56 18.30
N LEU A 42 8.07 -12.64 18.94
CA LEU A 42 9.02 -12.57 20.04
C LEU A 42 10.26 -11.86 19.48
N ARG A 43 10.37 -10.55 19.71
CA ARG A 43 11.51 -9.78 19.24
C ARG A 43 12.67 -10.01 20.19
N LEU A 44 13.50 -10.96 19.86
CA LEU A 44 14.78 -11.14 20.52
C LEU A 44 15.68 -9.94 20.20
N PRO A 45 16.42 -9.40 21.18
CA PRO A 45 17.29 -8.26 20.94
C PRO A 45 18.52 -8.61 20.08
N GLY A 46 19.03 -7.61 19.34
CA GLY A 46 20.29 -7.68 18.62
C GLY A 46 20.40 -8.74 17.52
N ARG A 47 21.49 -9.50 17.50
CA ARG A 47 21.77 -10.52 16.47
C ARG A 47 20.78 -11.70 16.47
N LEU A 48 20.27 -12.06 17.65
CA LEU A 48 19.25 -13.10 17.78
C LEU A 48 17.94 -12.70 17.11
N GLY A 49 17.53 -11.44 17.22
CA GLY A 49 16.36 -10.91 16.51
C GLY A 49 16.53 -10.92 14.99
N GLN A 50 17.77 -10.71 14.49
CA GLN A 50 18.03 -10.83 13.04
C GLN A 50 17.95 -12.29 12.55
N LEU A 51 18.43 -13.25 13.35
CA LEU A 51 18.31 -14.68 13.04
C LEU A 51 16.85 -15.12 13.07
N GLU A 52 16.10 -14.72 14.11
CA GLU A 52 14.67 -14.97 14.19
C GLU A 52 13.95 -14.41 12.96
N HIS A 53 14.20 -13.14 12.59
CA HIS A 53 13.61 -12.54 11.41
C HIS A 53 13.91 -13.30 10.11
N ARG A 54 15.15 -13.76 9.91
CA ARG A 54 15.56 -14.57 8.75
C ARG A 54 14.86 -15.94 8.74
N PHE A 55 14.81 -16.62 9.89
CA PHE A 55 14.12 -17.90 10.04
C PHE A 55 12.64 -17.77 9.71
N ARG A 56 11.96 -16.77 10.30
CA ARG A 56 10.54 -16.51 10.05
C ARG A 56 10.25 -16.22 8.58
N ARG A 57 11.06 -15.37 7.95
CA ARG A 57 10.93 -15.06 6.51
C ARG A 57 11.12 -16.26 5.61
N ARG A 58 11.94 -17.20 6.02
CA ARG A 58 12.20 -18.39 5.21
C ARG A 58 11.18 -19.50 5.40
N PHE A 59 10.71 -19.71 6.62
CA PHE A 59 9.93 -20.91 6.97
C PHE A 59 8.49 -20.63 7.40
N ILE A 60 8.18 -19.46 7.90
CA ILE A 60 6.86 -19.12 8.45
C ILE A 60 6.15 -18.07 7.60
N GLU A 61 6.78 -16.95 7.41
CA GLU A 61 6.24 -15.80 6.66
C GLU A 61 6.93 -15.75 5.30
N THR A 62 6.70 -16.76 4.49
CA THR A 62 7.35 -16.88 3.18
C THR A 62 7.00 -15.67 2.30
N ASN A 63 7.82 -15.39 1.31
CA ASN A 63 7.57 -14.32 0.34
C ASN A 63 6.17 -14.46 -0.29
N GLU A 64 5.70 -15.67 -0.52
CA GLU A 64 4.38 -15.96 -1.08
C GLU A 64 3.25 -15.49 -0.15
N LEU A 65 3.33 -15.82 1.14
CA LEU A 65 2.32 -15.38 2.13
C LEU A 65 2.29 -13.86 2.29
N LEU A 66 3.39 -13.18 1.96
CA LEU A 66 3.46 -11.72 1.95
C LEU A 66 3.01 -11.10 0.62
N GLY A 67 2.73 -11.91 -0.41
CA GLY A 67 2.33 -11.41 -1.73
C GLY A 67 3.49 -11.05 -2.65
N ARG A 68 4.61 -11.78 -2.56
CA ARG A 68 5.84 -11.58 -3.36
C ARG A 68 6.23 -12.85 -4.10
N GLY A 69 7.16 -12.74 -5.02
CA GLY A 69 7.71 -13.87 -5.78
C GLY A 69 6.60 -14.56 -6.57
N LYS A 70 6.40 -15.86 -6.36
CA LYS A 70 5.40 -16.66 -7.09
C LYS A 70 3.99 -16.10 -7.10
N VAL A 71 3.61 -15.24 -6.13
CA VAL A 71 2.30 -14.57 -6.15
C VAL A 71 2.21 -13.56 -7.28
N LEU A 72 3.30 -12.83 -7.56
CA LEU A 72 3.34 -11.90 -8.70
C LEU A 72 3.27 -12.67 -10.02
N ASP A 73 4.05 -13.76 -10.14
CA ASP A 73 4.04 -14.61 -11.34
C ASP A 73 2.67 -15.25 -11.56
N ALA A 74 2.00 -15.70 -10.50
CA ALA A 74 0.65 -16.26 -10.55
C ALA A 74 -0.38 -15.20 -10.96
N PHE A 75 -0.25 -13.99 -10.42
CA PHE A 75 -1.11 -12.86 -10.81
C PHE A 75 -0.92 -12.52 -12.29
N GLU A 76 0.32 -12.42 -12.78
CA GLU A 76 0.61 -12.13 -14.19
C GLU A 76 0.01 -13.19 -15.14
N ARG A 77 -0.01 -14.46 -14.74
CA ARG A 77 -0.58 -15.56 -15.54
C ARG A 77 -2.08 -15.76 -15.33
N GLY A 78 -2.71 -15.03 -14.41
CA GLY A 78 -4.13 -15.24 -14.08
C GLY A 78 -4.41 -16.55 -13.32
N ASP A 79 -3.43 -17.09 -12.57
CA ASP A 79 -3.58 -18.31 -11.77
C ASP A 79 -4.35 -18.01 -10.47
N ILE A 80 -5.66 -17.90 -10.63
CA ILE A 80 -6.60 -17.52 -9.57
C ILE A 80 -6.62 -18.56 -8.45
N GLU A 81 -6.53 -19.84 -8.78
CA GLU A 81 -6.59 -20.94 -7.81
C GLU A 81 -5.40 -20.91 -6.84
N TYR A 82 -4.21 -20.67 -7.38
CA TYR A 82 -3.02 -20.47 -6.56
C TYR A 82 -3.14 -19.25 -5.64
N LEU A 83 -3.60 -18.11 -6.18
CA LEU A 83 -3.78 -16.88 -5.40
C LEU A 83 -4.80 -17.06 -4.27
N GLU A 84 -5.90 -17.77 -4.52
CA GLU A 84 -6.90 -18.09 -3.50
C GLU A 84 -6.34 -19.04 -2.42
N THR A 85 -5.56 -20.04 -2.83
CA THR A 85 -4.90 -20.97 -1.91
C THR A 85 -3.96 -20.23 -0.95
N ILE A 86 -3.15 -19.31 -1.46
CA ILE A 86 -2.24 -18.49 -0.63
C ILE A 86 -3.03 -17.55 0.27
N ALA A 87 -4.07 -16.90 -0.23
CA ALA A 87 -4.93 -16.04 0.58
C ALA A 87 -5.59 -16.81 1.74
N ARG A 88 -6.11 -18.02 1.50
CA ARG A 88 -6.67 -18.89 2.54
C ARG A 88 -5.63 -19.32 3.56
N LYS A 89 -4.39 -19.62 3.14
CA LYS A 89 -3.27 -19.91 4.07
C LYS A 89 -2.97 -18.70 4.97
N ARG A 90 -2.85 -17.51 4.37
CA ARG A 90 -2.60 -16.27 5.11
C ARG A 90 -3.77 -15.93 6.04
N LEU A 91 -5.01 -16.13 5.62
CA LEU A 91 -6.20 -15.88 6.43
C LEU A 91 -6.21 -16.75 7.71
N ARG A 92 -5.76 -18.02 7.63
CA ARG A 92 -5.60 -18.86 8.83
C ARG A 92 -4.59 -18.29 9.82
N MET A 93 -3.49 -17.72 9.34
CA MET A 93 -2.51 -17.03 10.20
C MET A 93 -3.11 -15.78 10.84
N ILE A 94 -3.78 -14.95 10.05
CA ILE A 94 -4.46 -13.73 10.53
C ILE A 94 -5.45 -14.08 11.65
N ARG A 95 -6.29 -15.09 11.46
CA ARG A 95 -7.25 -15.53 12.48
C ARG A 95 -6.59 -15.98 13.79
N ARG A 96 -5.44 -16.64 13.70
CA ARG A 96 -4.65 -17.02 14.89
C ARG A 96 -4.07 -15.79 15.61
N ASP A 97 -3.61 -14.81 14.85
CA ASP A 97 -3.03 -13.57 15.41
C ASP A 97 -4.13 -12.73 16.08
N LEU A 98 -5.31 -12.61 15.48
CA LEU A 98 -6.47 -11.98 16.09
C LEU A 98 -6.87 -12.69 17.39
N ALA A 99 -6.98 -14.01 17.38
CA ALA A 99 -7.33 -14.79 18.58
C ALA A 99 -6.31 -14.62 19.70
N ARG A 100 -5.01 -14.57 19.39
CA ARG A 100 -3.92 -14.38 20.38
C ARG A 100 -3.88 -12.98 20.96
N SER A 101 -4.19 -11.99 20.16
CA SER A 101 -4.15 -10.57 20.58
C SER A 101 -5.46 -10.11 21.22
N GLY A 102 -6.53 -10.88 21.14
CA GLY A 102 -7.89 -10.45 21.53
C GLY A 102 -8.47 -9.39 20.60
N ALA A 103 -7.83 -9.12 19.46
CA ALA A 103 -8.30 -8.16 18.48
C ALA A 103 -9.44 -8.74 17.62
N HIS A 104 -10.31 -7.86 17.14
CA HIS A 104 -11.42 -8.21 16.25
C HIS A 104 -11.36 -7.48 14.90
N ILE A 105 -10.41 -6.56 14.74
CA ILE A 105 -10.14 -5.86 13.48
C ILE A 105 -8.72 -6.23 13.02
N TYR A 106 -8.60 -6.82 11.84
CA TYR A 106 -7.32 -6.97 11.14
C TYR A 106 -7.16 -5.85 10.14
N PHE A 107 -6.09 -5.08 10.27
CA PHE A 107 -5.77 -3.99 9.35
C PHE A 107 -4.42 -4.26 8.68
N ASP A 108 -4.44 -4.68 7.41
CA ASP A 108 -3.21 -4.89 6.63
C ASP A 108 -2.66 -3.55 6.12
N VAL A 109 -1.52 -3.14 6.65
CA VAL A 109 -0.84 -1.89 6.23
C VAL A 109 0.32 -2.19 5.28
N SER A 110 0.28 -3.32 4.59
CA SER A 110 1.33 -3.70 3.64
C SER A 110 1.04 -3.19 2.23
N LYS A 111 2.11 -2.99 1.46
CA LYS A 111 2.03 -2.63 0.03
C LYS A 111 1.70 -3.83 -0.88
N PHE A 112 1.62 -5.05 -0.34
CA PHE A 112 1.58 -6.26 -1.15
C PHE A 112 0.18 -6.73 -1.48
N PHE A 113 -0.83 -6.29 -0.74
CA PHE A 113 -2.22 -6.71 -0.96
C PHE A 113 -2.66 -6.51 -2.42
N ALA A 114 -2.58 -5.30 -2.93
CA ALA A 114 -3.04 -4.96 -4.27
C ALA A 114 -2.10 -5.42 -5.41
N ARG A 115 -1.02 -6.15 -5.09
CA ARG A 115 -0.04 -6.64 -6.07
C ARG A 115 -0.26 -8.08 -6.52
N GLY A 116 -1.42 -8.67 -6.18
CA GLY A 116 -1.82 -10.02 -6.56
C GLY A 116 -2.68 -10.71 -5.50
N LEU A 117 -2.38 -10.54 -4.20
CA LEU A 117 -3.13 -11.18 -3.13
C LEU A 117 -4.60 -10.76 -3.07
N HIS A 118 -4.95 -9.55 -3.51
CA HIS A 118 -6.32 -9.05 -3.53
C HIS A 118 -7.27 -10.01 -4.27
N VAL A 119 -6.82 -10.61 -5.38
CA VAL A 119 -7.63 -11.57 -6.15
C VAL A 119 -8.08 -12.74 -5.26
N GLY A 120 -7.14 -13.32 -4.51
CA GLY A 120 -7.44 -14.43 -3.61
C GLY A 120 -8.26 -14.03 -2.40
N PHE A 121 -7.98 -12.86 -1.78
CA PHE A 121 -8.73 -12.39 -0.61
C PHE A 121 -10.17 -12.00 -0.94
N CYS A 122 -10.42 -11.34 -2.07
CA CYS A 122 -11.77 -11.00 -2.52
C CYS A 122 -12.64 -12.26 -2.76
N ARG A 123 -12.02 -13.40 -3.07
CA ARG A 123 -12.72 -14.68 -3.20
C ARG A 123 -12.86 -15.42 -1.87
N ALA A 124 -11.88 -15.31 -0.99
CA ALA A 124 -11.84 -16.03 0.29
C ALA A 124 -12.66 -15.37 1.39
N LEU A 125 -12.98 -14.09 1.28
CA LEU A 125 -13.74 -13.29 2.23
C LEU A 125 -15.01 -12.74 1.57
N PRO A 126 -16.17 -12.79 2.26
CA PRO A 126 -17.43 -12.30 1.70
C PRO A 126 -17.45 -10.78 1.54
N LYS A 127 -16.78 -10.08 2.44
CA LYS A 127 -16.63 -8.61 2.42
C LYS A 127 -15.31 -8.19 3.03
N ILE A 128 -14.71 -7.14 2.48
CA ILE A 128 -13.49 -6.51 2.99
C ILE A 128 -13.65 -5.00 3.06
N GLY A 129 -12.91 -4.36 3.96
CA GLY A 129 -12.70 -2.91 3.92
C GLY A 129 -11.43 -2.57 3.13
N LEU A 130 -11.43 -1.44 2.44
CA LEU A 130 -10.28 -0.94 1.68
C LEU A 130 -9.90 0.47 2.11
N LEU A 131 -8.61 0.67 2.41
CA LEU A 131 -8.04 2.00 2.55
C LEU A 131 -7.09 2.29 1.39
N ARG A 132 -7.38 3.32 0.60
CA ARG A 132 -6.42 3.88 -0.37
C ARG A 132 -5.50 4.87 0.35
N LEU A 133 -4.22 4.53 0.48
CA LEU A 133 -3.21 5.42 1.07
C LEU A 133 -2.38 6.05 -0.05
N VAL A 134 -2.65 7.32 -0.34
CA VAL A 134 -2.08 8.07 -1.46
C VAL A 134 -0.93 8.94 -0.98
N ARG A 135 0.15 8.94 -1.72
CA ARG A 135 1.24 9.91 -1.60
C ARG A 135 1.45 10.59 -2.93
N ASP A 136 1.90 11.84 -2.90
CA ASP A 136 2.35 12.54 -4.08
C ASP A 136 3.20 11.66 -5.01
N PRO A 137 2.86 11.50 -6.29
CA PRO A 137 3.49 10.52 -7.18
C PRO A 137 4.98 10.79 -7.40
N VAL A 138 5.39 12.06 -7.53
CA VAL A 138 6.78 12.43 -7.77
C VAL A 138 7.61 12.24 -6.50
N ALA A 139 7.11 12.68 -5.34
CA ALA A 139 7.76 12.47 -4.05
C ALA A 139 7.88 10.97 -3.73
N ASN A 140 6.87 10.19 -4.11
CA ASN A 140 6.84 8.74 -3.92
C ASN A 140 7.87 8.04 -4.83
N MET A 141 7.92 8.39 -6.11
CA MET A 141 8.89 7.92 -7.09
C MET A 141 10.33 8.19 -6.61
N ARG A 142 10.64 9.43 -6.22
CA ARG A 142 11.96 9.80 -5.67
C ARG A 142 12.34 8.96 -4.46
N SER A 143 11.40 8.78 -3.53
CA SER A 143 11.62 7.94 -2.34
C SER A 143 11.86 6.46 -2.67
N PHE A 144 11.33 5.95 -3.78
CA PHE A 144 11.59 4.61 -4.26
C PHE A 144 12.97 4.51 -4.91
N LEU A 145 13.29 5.42 -5.83
CA LEU A 145 14.55 5.43 -6.58
C LEU A 145 15.77 5.54 -5.66
N ASN A 146 15.67 6.35 -4.59
CA ASN A 146 16.72 6.49 -3.58
C ASN A 146 17.14 5.18 -2.88
N ARG A 147 16.44 4.06 -3.13
CA ARG A 147 16.73 2.77 -2.49
C ARG A 147 17.34 1.73 -3.41
N SER A 148 17.62 2.05 -4.65
CA SER A 148 18.19 1.11 -5.64
C SER A 148 17.48 -0.26 -5.65
N LYS A 149 16.17 -0.29 -5.45
CA LYS A 149 15.39 -1.52 -5.43
C LYS A 149 15.11 -2.02 -6.83
N ASN A 150 15.24 -3.33 -7.02
CA ASN A 150 14.78 -3.95 -8.24
C ASN A 150 13.24 -3.88 -8.30
N PHE A 151 12.72 -3.26 -9.36
CA PHE A 151 11.29 -3.07 -9.59
C PHE A 151 10.51 -4.39 -9.63
N ARG A 152 11.06 -5.40 -10.32
CA ARG A 152 10.46 -6.73 -10.51
C ARG A 152 10.27 -7.54 -9.23
N LEU A 153 10.97 -7.22 -8.16
CA LEU A 153 10.79 -7.92 -6.89
C LEU A 153 9.44 -7.64 -6.22
N ASP A 154 8.85 -6.49 -6.55
CA ASP A 154 7.65 -6.01 -5.89
C ASP A 154 6.48 -5.71 -6.85
N ASN A 155 6.69 -5.71 -8.17
CA ASN A 155 5.67 -5.33 -9.16
C ASN A 155 5.68 -6.24 -10.39
N SER A 156 4.51 -6.41 -11.01
CA SER A 156 4.37 -6.94 -12.37
C SER A 156 4.98 -5.98 -13.39
N LEU A 157 5.25 -6.45 -14.61
CA LEU A 157 5.60 -5.56 -15.72
C LEU A 157 4.35 -4.89 -16.29
N PRO A 158 4.49 -3.67 -16.85
CA PRO A 158 3.35 -2.92 -17.43
C PRO A 158 2.60 -3.65 -18.54
N ASP A 159 3.26 -4.50 -19.30
CA ASP A 159 2.70 -5.27 -20.40
C ASP A 159 1.99 -6.57 -19.98
N ALA A 160 2.04 -6.96 -18.70
CA ALA A 160 1.40 -8.18 -18.22
C ALA A 160 -0.13 -8.16 -18.45
N PRO A 161 -0.71 -9.29 -18.94
CA PRO A 161 -2.14 -9.35 -19.33
C PRO A 161 -3.12 -9.07 -18.20
N SER A 162 -2.72 -9.35 -16.97
CA SER A 162 -3.56 -9.16 -15.76
C SER A 162 -3.65 -7.72 -15.28
N ASN A 163 -2.85 -6.81 -15.83
CA ASN A 163 -2.89 -5.40 -15.48
C ASN A 163 -4.10 -4.68 -16.09
N ILE A 164 -4.58 -3.67 -15.37
CA ILE A 164 -5.62 -2.75 -15.86
C ILE A 164 -4.99 -1.74 -16.83
N LEU A 165 -3.90 -1.11 -16.40
CA LEU A 165 -3.12 -0.18 -17.21
C LEU A 165 -2.00 -0.95 -17.94
N ARG A 166 -2.25 -1.33 -19.17
CA ARG A 166 -1.25 -2.03 -20.00
C ARG A 166 -0.49 -1.03 -20.86
N LEU A 167 0.82 -0.97 -20.67
CA LEU A 167 1.73 -0.13 -21.45
C LEU A 167 2.92 -0.96 -21.95
N ASP A 168 3.51 -0.54 -23.06
CA ASP A 168 4.79 -1.09 -23.51
C ASP A 168 5.91 -0.64 -22.55
N SER A 169 6.60 -1.59 -21.94
CA SER A 169 7.61 -1.33 -20.92
C SER A 169 9.04 -1.27 -21.45
N ARG A 170 9.28 -1.57 -22.73
CA ARG A 170 10.63 -1.76 -23.31
C ARG A 170 11.58 -0.58 -23.07
N ASP A 171 11.07 0.65 -23.21
CA ASP A 171 11.86 1.87 -23.10
C ASP A 171 11.52 2.70 -21.85
N MET A 172 10.89 2.09 -20.86
CA MET A 172 10.52 2.80 -19.62
C MET A 172 11.70 2.89 -18.67
N ALA A 173 12.07 4.11 -18.28
CA ALA A 173 13.04 4.35 -17.23
C ALA A 173 12.50 3.87 -15.85
N PRO A 174 13.37 3.57 -14.87
CA PRO A 174 12.94 3.11 -13.54
C PRO A 174 11.92 4.01 -12.85
N GLY A 175 12.00 5.33 -13.06
CA GLY A 175 11.02 6.29 -12.54
C GLY A 175 9.65 6.15 -13.21
N GLU A 176 9.62 5.99 -14.52
CA GLU A 176 8.38 5.78 -15.30
C GLU A 176 7.71 4.45 -14.90
N LEU A 177 8.50 3.37 -14.74
CA LEU A 177 7.99 2.10 -14.22
C LEU A 177 7.35 2.25 -12.84
N TYR A 178 7.95 3.06 -11.96
CA TYR A 178 7.37 3.30 -10.65
C TYR A 178 6.08 4.11 -10.71
N LEU A 179 6.02 5.13 -11.55
CA LEU A 179 4.82 5.94 -11.78
C LEU A 179 3.70 5.08 -12.39
N TRP A 180 4.04 4.18 -13.31
CA TRP A 180 3.10 3.19 -13.81
C TRP A 180 2.54 2.31 -12.68
N ALA A 181 3.39 1.75 -11.83
CA ALA A 181 2.95 0.93 -10.70
C ALA A 181 2.09 1.71 -9.71
N TRP A 182 2.36 3.02 -9.54
CA TRP A 182 1.54 3.91 -8.74
C TRP A 182 0.12 4.03 -9.33
N CYS A 183 -0.01 4.28 -10.63
CA CYS A 183 -1.29 4.35 -11.32
C CYS A 183 -2.03 3.01 -11.26
N GLU A 184 -1.36 1.92 -11.62
CA GLU A 184 -1.95 0.58 -11.65
C GLU A 184 -2.53 0.17 -10.31
N ILE A 185 -1.83 0.44 -9.21
CA ILE A 185 -2.29 0.10 -7.86
C ILE A 185 -3.59 0.85 -7.51
N TYR A 186 -3.73 2.11 -7.91
CA TYR A 186 -4.93 2.88 -7.61
C TYR A 186 -6.10 2.51 -8.53
N LEU A 187 -5.85 2.19 -9.80
CA LEU A 187 -6.86 1.61 -10.68
C LEU A 187 -7.40 0.27 -10.14
N ARG A 188 -6.53 -0.56 -9.53
CA ARG A 188 -6.97 -1.80 -8.87
C ARG A 188 -7.87 -1.52 -7.67
N PHE A 189 -7.64 -0.44 -6.92
CA PHE A 189 -8.54 -0.03 -5.85
C PHE A 189 -9.94 0.26 -6.39
N ASP A 190 -10.04 1.11 -7.41
CA ASP A 190 -11.31 1.49 -8.00
C ASP A 190 -12.03 0.27 -8.57
N ARG A 191 -11.32 -0.62 -9.26
CA ARG A 191 -11.87 -1.87 -9.77
C ARG A 191 -12.39 -2.80 -8.66
N MET A 192 -11.71 -2.88 -7.52
CA MET A 192 -12.19 -3.69 -6.38
C MET A 192 -13.45 -3.10 -5.76
N VAL A 193 -13.54 -1.78 -5.65
CA VAL A 193 -14.74 -1.10 -5.13
C VAL A 193 -15.93 -1.33 -6.07
N GLU A 194 -15.75 -1.19 -7.37
CA GLU A 194 -16.76 -1.42 -8.40
C GLU A 194 -17.28 -2.86 -8.42
N ALA A 195 -16.41 -3.84 -8.14
CA ALA A 195 -16.77 -5.26 -8.16
C ALA A 195 -17.72 -5.71 -7.05
N GLY A 196 -18.07 -4.85 -6.09
CA GLY A 196 -19.13 -5.06 -5.10
C GLY A 196 -18.76 -5.93 -3.89
N GLY A 197 -17.53 -6.43 -3.79
CA GLY A 197 -17.05 -7.21 -2.62
C GLY A 197 -16.52 -6.36 -1.45
N VAL A 198 -16.57 -5.02 -1.59
CA VAL A 198 -16.05 -4.07 -0.61
C VAL A 198 -17.19 -3.56 0.28
N ALA A 199 -17.07 -3.75 1.59
CA ALA A 199 -18.08 -3.31 2.56
C ALA A 199 -17.98 -1.81 2.86
N CYS A 200 -16.75 -1.29 2.88
CA CYS A 200 -16.44 0.09 3.15
C CYS A 200 -15.12 0.47 2.48
N SER A 201 -14.98 1.70 2.09
CA SER A 201 -13.73 2.22 1.54
C SER A 201 -13.46 3.65 2.00
N ALA A 202 -12.18 4.00 2.11
CA ALA A 202 -11.74 5.35 2.43
C ALA A 202 -10.44 5.68 1.71
N GLU A 203 -10.13 6.97 1.67
CA GLU A 203 -8.84 7.48 1.21
C GLU A 203 -8.15 8.26 2.33
N MET A 204 -6.84 8.08 2.46
CA MET A 204 -5.95 8.91 3.26
C MET A 204 -4.80 9.42 2.40
N ARG A 205 -4.45 10.68 2.57
CA ARG A 205 -3.26 11.26 1.96
C ARG A 205 -2.11 11.22 2.94
N THR A 206 -0.95 10.76 2.49
CA THR A 206 0.28 10.69 3.32
C THR A 206 0.63 12.03 3.93
N GLU A 207 0.44 13.10 3.17
CA GLU A 207 0.74 14.48 3.55
C GLU A 207 -0.18 15.00 4.67
N LEU A 208 -1.33 14.34 4.88
CA LEU A 208 -2.35 14.71 5.87
C LEU A 208 -2.46 13.69 7.02
N LEU A 209 -1.49 12.78 7.19
CA LEU A 209 -1.51 11.81 8.29
C LEU A 209 -1.34 12.46 9.68
N ASP A 210 -0.82 13.68 9.73
CA ASP A 210 -0.73 14.47 10.96
C ASP A 210 -1.94 15.40 11.18
N ASP A 211 -2.92 15.41 10.27
CA ASP A 211 -4.19 16.10 10.41
C ASP A 211 -5.24 15.18 11.04
N PRO A 212 -5.62 15.39 12.31
CA PRO A 212 -6.61 14.54 13.00
C PRO A 212 -7.97 14.52 12.28
N VAL A 213 -8.41 15.65 11.73
CA VAL A 213 -9.72 15.73 11.06
C VAL A 213 -9.74 14.83 9.82
N HIS A 214 -8.67 14.86 9.03
CA HIS A 214 -8.53 14.01 7.85
C HIS A 214 -8.49 12.51 8.21
N VAL A 215 -7.70 12.16 9.22
CA VAL A 215 -7.56 10.77 9.68
C VAL A 215 -8.87 10.25 10.27
N GLU A 216 -9.53 11.01 11.14
CA GLU A 216 -10.80 10.64 11.76
C GLU A 216 -11.91 10.45 10.72
N ALA A 217 -11.98 11.33 9.71
CA ALA A 217 -12.94 11.18 8.62
C ALA A 217 -12.74 9.85 7.86
N ALA A 218 -11.50 9.48 7.56
CA ALA A 218 -11.22 8.22 6.88
C ALA A 218 -11.51 7.00 7.76
N LEU A 219 -11.17 7.04 9.07
CA LEU A 219 -11.52 5.96 10.02
C LEU A 219 -13.03 5.79 10.15
N ARG A 220 -13.80 6.89 10.18
CA ARG A 220 -15.26 6.88 10.22
C ARG A 220 -15.85 6.28 8.95
N ASN A 221 -15.32 6.61 7.77
CA ASN A 221 -15.74 6.02 6.50
C ASN A 221 -15.47 4.51 6.43
N LEU A 222 -14.45 4.02 7.15
CA LEU A 222 -14.18 2.60 7.30
C LEU A 222 -15.08 1.91 8.36
N GLY A 223 -15.97 2.66 9.01
CA GLY A 223 -16.85 2.14 10.06
C GLY A 223 -16.10 1.69 11.33
N LEU A 224 -14.97 2.33 11.62
CA LEU A 224 -14.14 2.01 12.77
C LEU A 224 -14.47 2.90 13.97
N ASP A 225 -14.53 2.31 15.14
CA ASP A 225 -14.51 3.03 16.41
C ASP A 225 -13.08 3.48 16.71
N PHE A 226 -12.91 4.72 17.15
CA PHE A 226 -11.61 5.27 17.46
C PHE A 226 -11.67 6.29 18.62
N THR A 227 -10.55 6.43 19.31
CA THR A 227 -10.34 7.53 20.27
C THR A 227 -9.91 8.78 19.53
N THR A 228 -10.03 9.96 20.15
CA THR A 228 -9.54 11.22 19.57
C THR A 228 -8.14 11.05 19.00
N VAL A 229 -7.99 11.26 17.70
CA VAL A 229 -6.70 11.11 17.02
C VAL A 229 -5.77 12.25 17.41
N ARG A 230 -4.53 11.90 17.71
CA ARG A 230 -3.46 12.87 17.96
C ARG A 230 -2.35 12.64 16.93
N PRO A 231 -1.69 13.70 16.45
CA PRO A 231 -0.55 13.58 15.56
C PRO A 231 0.51 12.65 16.13
N VAL A 232 1.01 11.75 15.30
CA VAL A 232 2.04 10.77 15.69
C VAL A 232 3.43 11.25 15.27
N GLY A 233 3.46 12.24 14.36
CA GLY A 233 4.67 12.69 13.69
C GLY A 233 5.16 11.69 12.64
N HIS A 234 6.05 12.14 11.78
CA HIS A 234 6.62 11.29 10.75
C HIS A 234 7.56 10.25 11.37
N LEU A 235 7.10 9.00 11.45
CA LEU A 235 7.94 7.87 11.83
C LEU A 235 8.85 7.51 10.65
N ASN A 236 9.97 8.20 10.54
CA ASN A 236 10.97 7.90 9.53
C ASN A 236 11.80 6.70 10.00
N THR A 237 11.35 5.51 9.71
CA THR A 237 12.03 4.25 10.07
C THR A 237 13.38 4.06 9.39
N ASN A 238 13.81 4.99 8.54
CA ASN A 238 15.03 4.87 7.75
C ASN A 238 16.27 5.49 8.39
N ILE A 239 16.10 6.49 9.27
CA ILE A 239 17.23 7.19 9.87
C ILE A 239 18.07 6.25 10.76
N GLY A 240 17.47 5.22 11.36
CA GLY A 240 18.17 4.24 12.20
C GLY A 240 18.76 3.03 11.46
N GLN A 241 18.54 2.86 10.16
CA GLN A 241 18.96 1.66 9.41
C GLN A 241 20.19 1.85 8.53
N GLY A 242 20.91 2.97 8.65
CA GLY A 242 22.17 3.20 7.90
C GLY A 242 22.01 3.29 6.38
N PHE A 243 20.79 3.45 5.87
CA PHE A 243 20.58 3.71 4.45
C PHE A 243 21.03 5.13 4.13
N ARG A 244 22.16 5.25 3.45
CA ARG A 244 22.54 6.49 2.79
C ARG A 244 21.46 6.82 1.77
N GLU A 245 20.87 8.02 1.87
CA GLU A 245 20.11 8.58 0.76
C GLU A 245 21.08 8.77 -0.40
N THR A 246 21.05 7.85 -1.33
CA THR A 246 21.70 8.08 -2.63
C THR A 246 20.87 9.18 -3.28
N ARG A 247 21.38 10.39 -3.36
CA ARG A 247 20.82 11.44 -4.21
C ARG A 247 20.93 10.94 -5.66
N ILE A 248 19.88 10.30 -6.13
CA ILE A 248 19.72 10.08 -7.57
C ILE A 248 19.25 11.43 -8.08
N ASP A 249 20.11 12.08 -8.83
CA ASP A 249 19.80 13.30 -9.55
C ASP A 249 18.99 12.95 -10.79
N VAL A 250 17.73 12.55 -10.52
CA VAL A 250 16.76 12.31 -11.57
C VAL A 250 15.98 13.60 -11.73
N ASP A 251 15.96 14.12 -12.93
CA ASP A 251 14.96 15.12 -13.28
C ASP A 251 13.57 14.50 -13.13
N ALA A 252 13.03 14.67 -11.93
CA ALA A 252 11.78 14.05 -11.54
C ALA A 252 10.60 14.65 -12.30
N VAL A 253 10.70 15.91 -12.70
CA VAL A 253 9.67 16.60 -13.48
C VAL A 253 9.65 16.05 -14.90
N ALA A 254 10.79 16.03 -15.58
CA ALA A 254 10.88 15.48 -16.93
C ALA A 254 10.52 13.99 -16.98
N THR A 255 10.86 13.22 -15.95
CA THR A 255 10.45 11.81 -15.85
C THR A 255 8.93 11.67 -15.72
N PHE A 256 8.30 12.52 -14.91
CA PHE A 256 6.84 12.53 -14.77
C PHE A 256 6.16 12.94 -16.08
N GLU A 257 6.65 13.99 -16.75
CA GLU A 257 6.09 14.46 -18.02
C GLU A 257 6.21 13.41 -19.13
N ARG A 258 7.36 12.73 -19.25
CA ARG A 258 7.51 11.61 -20.22
C ARG A 258 6.54 10.49 -19.90
N PHE A 259 6.35 10.15 -18.64
CA PHE A 259 5.38 9.12 -18.23
C PHE A 259 3.96 9.56 -18.57
N MET A 260 3.57 10.81 -18.27
CA MET A 260 2.23 11.33 -18.57
C MET A 260 1.92 11.28 -20.08
N ALA A 261 2.91 11.54 -20.93
CA ALA A 261 2.78 11.45 -22.38
C ALA A 261 2.50 9.99 -22.89
N ARG A 262 2.78 8.98 -22.08
CA ARG A 262 2.46 7.56 -22.39
C ARG A 262 1.08 7.14 -21.95
N LEU A 263 0.43 7.91 -21.07
CA LEU A 263 -0.88 7.51 -20.51
C LEU A 263 -2.00 7.73 -21.54
N PRO A 264 -2.89 6.74 -21.71
CA PRO A 264 -4.14 6.95 -22.45
C PRO A 264 -4.98 8.03 -21.75
N GLY A 265 -5.65 8.90 -22.52
CA GLY A 265 -6.49 9.98 -21.97
C GLY A 265 -7.57 9.44 -21.01
N SER A 266 -8.17 8.29 -21.31
CA SER A 266 -9.16 7.63 -20.44
C SER A 266 -8.65 7.25 -19.04
N VAL A 267 -7.33 7.06 -18.90
CA VAL A 267 -6.71 6.76 -17.59
C VAL A 267 -6.58 8.02 -16.74
N LEU A 268 -6.33 9.16 -17.37
CA LEU A 268 -6.26 10.46 -16.69
C LEU A 268 -7.61 10.83 -16.07
N ASP A 269 -8.70 10.53 -16.76
CA ASP A 269 -10.05 10.75 -16.26
C ASP A 269 -10.36 9.86 -15.03
N GLN A 270 -9.84 8.63 -15.00
CA GLN A 270 -10.03 7.69 -13.89
C GLN A 270 -9.18 8.05 -12.66
N ILE A 271 -7.97 8.57 -12.87
CA ILE A 271 -7.08 8.96 -11.76
C ILE A 271 -7.17 10.47 -11.54
N SER A 272 -8.27 10.90 -10.93
CA SER A 272 -8.56 12.31 -10.65
C SER A 272 -7.42 13.06 -9.94
N TYR A 273 -6.59 12.34 -9.17
CA TYR A 273 -5.41 12.91 -8.51
C TYR A 273 -4.37 13.45 -9.50
N LEU A 274 -4.30 12.91 -10.72
CA LEU A 274 -3.39 13.38 -11.77
C LEU A 274 -3.98 14.52 -12.59
N ALA A 275 -5.30 14.71 -12.56
CA ALA A 275 -5.95 15.82 -13.25
C ALA A 275 -5.49 17.16 -12.65
N GLY A 276 -4.83 17.99 -13.44
CA GLY A 276 -4.28 19.27 -12.97
C GLY A 276 -3.08 19.17 -12.03
N TYR A 277 -2.49 17.97 -11.87
CA TYR A 277 -1.30 17.79 -11.05
C TYR A 277 -0.10 18.55 -11.63
N ASN A 278 0.57 19.35 -10.78
CA ASN A 278 1.77 20.11 -11.16
C ASN A 278 2.97 19.59 -10.35
N PRO A 279 3.91 18.86 -10.98
CA PRO A 279 5.06 18.27 -10.30
C PRO A 279 6.02 19.32 -9.70
N GLY A 280 6.07 20.53 -10.26
CA GLY A 280 6.93 21.61 -9.75
C GLY A 280 6.53 22.08 -8.35
N ARG A 281 5.23 22.08 -8.02
CA ARG A 281 4.75 22.45 -6.68
C ARG A 281 5.11 21.41 -5.61
N SER A 282 5.13 20.15 -5.97
CA SER A 282 5.50 19.05 -5.05
C SER A 282 6.97 19.14 -4.59
N LEU A 283 7.85 19.64 -5.43
CA LEU A 283 9.28 19.71 -5.15
C LEU A 283 9.67 20.89 -4.25
N THR A 284 8.86 21.94 -4.20
CA THR A 284 9.14 23.16 -3.42
C THR A 284 8.67 23.11 -1.97
N GLY A 285 8.03 22.02 -1.54
CA GLY A 285 7.56 21.87 -0.16
C GLY A 285 6.39 22.79 0.23
N ASN A 286 5.83 23.52 -0.72
CA ASN A 286 4.73 24.45 -0.47
C ASN A 286 3.39 23.68 -0.51
N THR A 287 3.03 23.04 0.60
CA THR A 287 1.70 22.47 0.85
C THR A 287 0.69 23.58 1.11
N ASN A 288 0.32 24.31 0.07
CA ASN A 288 -0.89 25.10 0.14
C ASN A 288 -2.11 24.16 0.10
N SER A 289 -2.75 24.02 1.25
CA SER A 289 -3.92 23.19 1.57
C SER A 289 -5.22 23.54 0.82
N ASN A 290 -5.16 24.14 -0.36
CA ASN A 290 -6.33 24.70 -1.05
C ASN A 290 -6.72 24.00 -2.36
N MET A 291 -6.46 22.70 -2.51
CA MET A 291 -7.06 21.96 -3.62
C MET A 291 -7.91 20.81 -3.11
N LEU A 292 -9.18 20.92 -3.47
CA LEU A 292 -10.31 20.01 -3.29
C LEU A 292 -11.15 20.29 -2.04
N ARG A 293 -11.97 21.36 -2.11
CA ARG A 293 -13.28 21.33 -1.44
C ARG A 293 -14.15 20.36 -2.24
N PRO A 294 -14.84 19.40 -1.63
CA PRO A 294 -15.86 18.64 -2.32
C PRO A 294 -16.94 19.62 -2.79
N THR A 295 -17.23 19.59 -4.08
CA THR A 295 -18.48 20.17 -4.60
C THR A 295 -19.61 19.37 -3.97
N ALA A 296 -20.53 20.10 -3.33
CA ALA A 296 -21.74 19.62 -2.67
C ALA A 296 -22.62 18.79 -3.60
#